data_5fcc86677fc6a9b747299bcf07657057
#
_entry.id   5fcc86677fc6a9b747299bcf07657057
#
_cell.length_a   1.000
_cell.length_b   1.000
_cell.length_c   1.000
_cell.angle_alpha   90.00
_cell.angle_beta   90.00
_cell.angle_gamma   90.00
#
_symmetry.space_group_name_H-M   'P 1'
#
loop_
_entity.id
_entity.type
_entity.pdbx_description
1 polymer ?
#
loop_
_entity_poly.entity_id
_entity_poly.type
_entity_poly.pdbx_seq_one_letter_code
_entity_poly.pdbx_strand_id
1 'polypeptide(L)'
;KRRQQAYGVIFKDALGVMHRAYLSTQGKSEIILSAGAIGSPQLLMLSGIGPANHLQAHRIKVVLDQPLVGQGMADNPLNVLLVPSPVPVEVSLVQTVGTTKFGIFIEAASGLSLGHSWSERLQGIFEFVSNQ
;
A
#
# COMPACT_ATOMS: atom_id res chain seq x y z
N LYS A 1 21.71 28.03 7.17
CA LYS A 1 21.31 26.70 6.62
C LYS A 1 20.69 26.94 5.26
N ARG A 2 21.21 26.33 4.17
CA ARG A 2 20.56 26.39 2.84
C ARG A 2 19.20 25.70 2.98
N ARG A 3 18.14 26.37 2.57
CA ARG A 3 16.78 25.81 2.53
C ARG A 3 16.77 24.72 1.46
N GLN A 4 16.49 23.49 1.84
CA GLN A 4 16.34 22.38 0.92
C GLN A 4 15.01 22.57 0.16
N GLN A 5 15.05 22.43 -1.15
CA GLN A 5 13.89 22.65 -2.01
C GLN A 5 13.83 21.57 -3.07
N ALA A 6 12.66 20.97 -3.27
CA ALA A 6 12.39 20.14 -4.42
C ALA A 6 12.30 21.04 -5.67
N TYR A 7 12.94 20.62 -6.74
CA TYR A 7 13.00 21.41 -7.99
C TYR A 7 12.59 20.60 -9.23
N GLY A 8 12.32 19.31 -9.07
CA GLY A 8 11.92 18.45 -10.18
C GLY A 8 11.70 17.02 -9.75
N VAL A 9 11.34 16.19 -10.72
CA VAL A 9 11.14 14.75 -10.57
C VAL A 9 11.88 13.98 -11.64
N ILE A 10 12.29 12.74 -11.30
CA ILE A 10 12.87 11.78 -12.25
C ILE A 10 11.84 10.66 -12.41
N PHE A 11 11.54 10.27 -13.62
CA PHE A 11 10.59 9.20 -13.91
C PHE A 11 11.04 8.35 -15.09
N LYS A 12 10.51 7.13 -15.16
CA LYS A 12 10.65 6.24 -16.32
C LYS A 12 9.36 6.27 -17.14
N ASP A 13 9.49 6.29 -18.45
CA ASP A 13 8.36 6.10 -19.34
C ASP A 13 8.00 4.60 -19.50
N ALA A 14 6.99 4.33 -20.33
CA ALA A 14 6.53 2.98 -20.63
C ALA A 14 7.60 2.11 -21.35
N LEU A 15 8.60 2.73 -21.96
CA LEU A 15 9.73 2.06 -22.63
C LEU A 15 10.92 1.88 -21.71
N GLY A 16 10.82 2.32 -20.44
CA GLY A 16 11.90 2.22 -19.45
C GLY A 16 12.96 3.32 -19.55
N VAL A 17 12.76 4.32 -20.41
CA VAL A 17 13.69 5.45 -20.57
C VAL A 17 13.51 6.44 -19.43
N MET A 18 14.64 6.91 -18.88
CA MET A 18 14.65 7.87 -17.78
C MET A 18 14.48 9.30 -18.27
N HIS A 19 13.56 10.01 -17.68
CA HIS A 19 13.26 11.41 -17.95
C HIS A 19 13.39 12.27 -16.70
N ARG A 20 13.54 13.57 -16.90
CA ARG A 20 13.56 14.59 -15.83
C ARG A 20 12.58 15.70 -16.17
N ALA A 21 11.72 16.05 -15.23
CA ALA A 21 10.85 17.20 -15.31
C ALA A 21 11.20 18.18 -14.18
N TYR A 22 11.31 19.45 -14.50
CA TYR A 22 11.69 20.48 -13.54
C TYR A 22 10.53 21.44 -13.30
N LEU A 23 10.46 21.96 -12.08
CA LEU A 23 9.53 23.02 -11.76
C LEU A 23 9.86 24.29 -12.57
N SER A 24 8.83 25.02 -12.97
CA SER A 24 9.02 26.34 -13.57
C SER A 24 9.62 27.31 -12.55
N THR A 25 10.54 28.12 -12.99
CA THR A 25 11.11 29.22 -12.18
C THR A 25 10.17 30.41 -12.07
N GLN A 26 9.14 30.45 -12.93
CA GLN A 26 8.13 31.50 -12.96
C GLN A 26 6.88 31.05 -12.21
N GLY A 27 6.56 31.66 -11.08
CA GLY A 27 5.37 31.44 -10.32
C GLY A 27 5.53 30.49 -9.14
N LYS A 28 4.41 30.08 -8.56
CA LYS A 28 4.31 29.11 -7.45
C LYS A 28 4.13 27.71 -8.03
N SER A 29 5.24 27.03 -8.30
CA SER A 29 5.20 25.63 -8.78
C SER A 29 5.43 24.66 -7.62
N GLU A 30 4.73 23.55 -7.61
CA GLU A 30 4.76 22.54 -6.53
C GLU A 30 4.92 21.14 -7.10
N ILE A 31 5.47 20.24 -6.29
CA ILE A 31 5.45 18.79 -6.53
C ILE A 31 4.47 18.18 -5.53
N ILE A 32 3.43 17.53 -6.05
CA ILE A 32 2.39 16.87 -5.24
C ILE A 32 2.66 15.38 -5.23
N LEU A 33 2.84 14.80 -4.03
CA LEU A 33 2.96 13.37 -3.83
C LEU A 33 1.61 12.80 -3.36
N SER A 34 1.01 11.94 -4.18
CA SER A 34 -0.28 11.29 -3.91
C SER A 34 -0.26 9.82 -4.35
N ALA A 35 0.80 9.10 -3.96
CA ALA A 35 1.06 7.71 -4.36
C ALA A 35 0.55 6.67 -3.34
N GLY A 36 -0.39 7.05 -2.47
CA GLY A 36 -0.96 6.20 -1.42
C GLY A 36 -0.05 6.03 -0.20
N ALA A 37 -0.53 5.24 0.77
CA ALA A 37 0.09 5.07 2.08
C ALA A 37 1.51 4.47 2.01
N ILE A 38 1.78 3.63 1.03
CA ILE A 38 3.09 3.00 0.80
C ILE A 38 3.93 3.82 -0.16
N GLY A 39 3.37 4.25 -1.29
CA GLY A 39 4.13 4.89 -2.36
C GLY A 39 4.62 6.29 -2.00
N SER A 40 3.84 7.10 -1.32
CA SER A 40 4.25 8.45 -0.93
C SER A 40 5.45 8.47 0.01
N PRO A 41 5.49 7.72 1.13
CA PRO A 41 6.67 7.64 1.96
C PRO A 41 7.87 6.99 1.25
N GLN A 42 7.64 6.02 0.36
CA GLN A 42 8.71 5.43 -0.45
C GLN A 42 9.38 6.48 -1.35
N LEU A 43 8.62 7.31 -2.03
CA LEU A 43 9.15 8.38 -2.88
C LEU A 43 9.92 9.45 -2.08
N LEU A 44 9.44 9.78 -0.87
CA LEU A 44 10.16 10.65 0.05
C LEU A 44 11.50 10.03 0.45
N MET A 45 11.50 8.76 0.88
CA MET A 45 12.72 8.05 1.29
C MET A 45 13.71 7.91 0.15
N LEU A 46 13.28 7.58 -1.07
CA LEU A 46 14.13 7.54 -2.26
C LEU A 46 14.74 8.93 -2.59
N SER A 47 14.06 10.00 -2.19
CA SER A 47 14.55 11.38 -2.32
C SER A 47 15.46 11.82 -1.16
N GLY A 48 15.73 10.93 -0.20
CA GLY A 48 16.59 11.20 0.95
C GLY A 48 15.87 11.86 2.12
N ILE A 49 14.53 11.82 2.16
CA ILE A 49 13.70 12.35 3.24
C ILE A 49 13.07 11.19 4.00
N GLY A 50 13.50 10.94 5.23
CA GLY A 50 13.01 9.81 6.02
C GLY A 50 13.92 9.52 7.21
N PRO A 51 13.69 8.40 7.93
CA PRO A 51 14.52 8.00 9.06
C PRO A 51 15.98 7.79 8.65
N ALA A 52 16.90 8.56 9.24
CA ALA A 52 18.31 8.58 8.81
C ALA A 52 18.96 7.19 8.80
N ASN A 53 18.75 6.40 9.86
CA ASN A 53 19.31 5.06 9.98
C ASN A 53 18.82 4.12 8.86
N HIS A 54 17.52 4.20 8.53
CA HIS A 54 16.92 3.42 7.46
C HIS A 54 17.49 3.81 6.10
N LEU A 55 17.57 5.11 5.80
CA LEU A 55 18.14 5.61 4.54
C LEU A 55 19.60 5.18 4.38
N GLN A 56 20.43 5.29 5.44
CA GLN A 56 21.82 4.88 5.43
C GLN A 56 21.99 3.38 5.19
N ALA A 57 21.16 2.54 5.80
CA ALA A 57 21.17 1.10 5.57
C ALA A 57 20.95 0.73 4.09
N HIS A 58 20.16 1.54 3.38
CA HIS A 58 19.92 1.40 1.94
C HIS A 58 20.88 2.23 1.07
N ARG A 59 21.95 2.79 1.64
CA ARG A 59 22.92 3.65 0.95
C ARG A 59 22.30 4.88 0.28
N ILE A 60 21.19 5.36 0.81
CA ILE A 60 20.52 6.58 0.35
C ILE A 60 21.09 7.75 1.15
N LYS A 61 21.52 8.79 0.43
CA LYS A 61 22.00 10.02 1.05
C LYS A 61 20.89 10.71 1.82
N VAL A 62 21.10 10.93 3.11
CA VAL A 62 20.15 11.66 3.95
C VAL A 62 20.17 13.14 3.56
N VAL A 63 19.04 13.63 3.05
CA VAL A 63 18.78 15.03 2.76
C VAL A 63 18.10 15.70 3.94
N LEU A 64 17.11 15.02 4.52
CA LEU A 64 16.38 15.48 5.70
C LEU A 64 16.01 14.27 6.56
N ASP A 65 16.47 14.27 7.82
CA ASP A 65 16.06 13.25 8.78
C ASP A 65 14.63 13.54 9.25
N GLN A 66 13.71 12.64 8.88
CA GLN A 66 12.30 12.68 9.25
C GLN A 66 11.87 11.31 9.77
N PRO A 67 12.00 11.07 11.09
CA PRO A 67 11.74 9.76 11.67
C PRO A 67 10.34 9.21 11.48
N LEU A 68 9.34 10.08 11.26
CA LEU A 68 7.94 9.68 11.13
C LEU A 68 7.54 9.30 9.69
N VAL A 69 8.40 9.51 8.70
CA VAL A 69 8.10 9.11 7.32
C VAL A 69 8.03 7.59 7.22
N GLY A 70 6.88 7.08 6.75
CA GLY A 70 6.60 5.65 6.64
C GLY A 70 6.31 4.94 7.97
N GLN A 71 6.06 5.70 9.03
CA GLN A 71 5.66 5.16 10.32
C GLN A 71 4.15 5.34 10.57
N GLY A 72 3.63 4.59 11.57
CA GLY A 72 2.24 4.73 12.01
C GLY A 72 1.21 4.26 11.00
N MET A 73 1.59 3.44 10.03
CA MET A 73 0.64 2.82 9.11
C MET A 73 -0.21 1.82 9.88
N ALA A 74 -1.52 2.00 9.82
CA ALA A 74 -2.49 1.08 10.38
C ALA A 74 -3.44 0.63 9.26
N ASP A 75 -3.85 -0.62 9.32
CA ASP A 75 -4.85 -1.17 8.42
C ASP A 75 -6.10 -1.56 9.20
N ASN A 76 -7.20 -1.78 8.51
CA ASN A 76 -8.41 -2.27 9.13
C ASN A 76 -8.16 -3.67 9.72
N PRO A 77 -8.62 -3.95 10.96
CA PRO A 77 -8.50 -5.28 11.52
C PRO A 77 -9.34 -6.26 10.70
N LEU A 78 -8.69 -7.32 10.26
CA LEU A 78 -9.27 -8.36 9.44
C LEU A 78 -9.15 -9.70 10.14
N ASN A 79 -10.27 -10.42 10.29
CA ASN A 79 -10.29 -11.79 10.72
C ASN A 79 -10.82 -12.67 9.61
N VAL A 80 -10.07 -13.67 9.21
CA VAL A 80 -10.45 -14.60 8.15
C VAL A 80 -10.92 -15.92 8.75
N LEU A 81 -12.09 -16.36 8.36
CA LEU A 81 -12.63 -17.68 8.70
C LEU A 81 -12.75 -18.52 7.41
N LEU A 82 -12.06 -19.65 7.39
CA LEU A 82 -12.14 -20.60 6.28
C LEU A 82 -13.21 -21.66 6.59
N VAL A 83 -14.21 -21.78 5.72
CA VAL A 83 -15.26 -22.77 5.83
C VAL A 83 -15.09 -23.79 4.72
N PRO A 84 -14.76 -25.08 5.05
CA PRO A 84 -14.68 -26.13 4.05
C PRO A 84 -16.04 -26.37 3.39
N SER A 85 -16.07 -26.45 2.05
CA SER A 85 -17.27 -26.85 1.34
C SER A 85 -17.23 -28.36 1.01
N PRO A 86 -18.30 -29.12 1.26
CA PRO A 86 -18.37 -30.52 0.88
C PRO A 86 -18.56 -30.74 -0.62
N VAL A 87 -18.87 -29.71 -1.36
CA VAL A 87 -19.06 -29.72 -2.82
C VAL A 87 -18.17 -28.66 -3.49
N PRO A 88 -17.80 -28.85 -4.76
CA PRO A 88 -17.10 -27.81 -5.51
C PRO A 88 -17.90 -26.51 -5.52
N VAL A 89 -17.22 -25.37 -5.25
CA VAL A 89 -17.82 -24.04 -5.35
C VAL A 89 -17.10 -23.25 -6.43
N GLU A 90 -17.85 -22.39 -7.07
CA GLU A 90 -17.31 -21.49 -8.08
C GLU A 90 -16.32 -20.50 -7.44
N VAL A 91 -15.21 -20.24 -8.13
CA VAL A 91 -14.25 -19.23 -7.70
C VAL A 91 -14.88 -17.86 -7.88
N SER A 92 -15.06 -17.13 -6.80
CA SER A 92 -15.59 -15.78 -6.83
C SER A 92 -14.81 -14.86 -5.91
N LEU A 93 -14.67 -13.61 -6.34
CA LEU A 93 -14.34 -12.51 -5.45
C LEU A 93 -15.52 -12.27 -4.49
N VAL A 94 -15.41 -11.28 -3.63
CA VAL A 94 -16.48 -10.91 -2.69
C VAL A 94 -17.81 -10.75 -3.43
N GLN A 95 -18.73 -11.67 -3.17
CA GLN A 95 -20.08 -11.65 -3.76
C GLN A 95 -21.17 -11.33 -2.76
N THR A 96 -20.88 -11.54 -1.48
CA THR A 96 -21.84 -11.33 -0.41
C THR A 96 -21.23 -10.42 0.63
N VAL A 97 -21.91 -9.32 0.93
CA VAL A 97 -21.53 -8.39 1.99
C VAL A 97 -22.67 -8.32 2.99
N GLY A 98 -22.38 -8.59 4.24
CA GLY A 98 -23.32 -8.49 5.35
C GLY A 98 -22.88 -7.41 6.34
N THR A 99 -23.83 -6.67 6.89
CA THR A 99 -23.57 -5.73 7.99
C THR A 99 -24.38 -6.17 9.20
N THR A 100 -23.69 -6.36 10.32
CA THR A 100 -24.37 -6.70 11.58
C THR A 100 -24.88 -5.45 12.27
N LYS A 101 -25.82 -5.62 13.20
CA LYS A 101 -26.31 -4.51 14.05
C LYS A 101 -25.22 -3.88 14.94
N PHE A 102 -24.07 -4.50 15.05
CA PHE A 102 -22.90 -4.01 15.81
C PHE A 102 -21.89 -3.28 14.96
N GLY A 103 -22.17 -3.02 13.65
CA GLY A 103 -21.24 -2.34 12.74
C GLY A 103 -20.12 -3.22 12.22
N ILE A 104 -20.24 -4.54 12.32
CA ILE A 104 -19.28 -5.48 11.74
C ILE A 104 -19.68 -5.76 10.29
N PHE A 105 -18.73 -5.63 9.37
CA PHE A 105 -18.88 -6.07 8.00
C PHE A 105 -18.40 -7.52 7.85
N ILE A 106 -19.15 -8.30 7.09
CA ILE A 106 -18.81 -9.67 6.75
C ILE A 106 -18.79 -9.73 5.22
N GLU A 107 -17.66 -10.10 4.67
CA GLU A 107 -17.50 -10.31 3.24
C GLU A 107 -17.23 -11.80 2.99
N ALA A 108 -17.93 -12.39 2.03
CA ALA A 108 -17.74 -13.77 1.67
C ALA A 108 -17.20 -13.89 0.25
N ALA A 109 -16.12 -14.65 0.11
CA ALA A 109 -15.54 -15.04 -1.16
C ALA A 109 -15.46 -16.58 -1.23
N SER A 110 -15.55 -17.16 -2.41
CA SER A 110 -15.46 -18.60 -2.60
C SER A 110 -14.35 -19.00 -3.57
N GLY A 111 -13.85 -20.24 -3.43
CA GLY A 111 -12.89 -20.81 -4.38
C GLY A 111 -11.45 -20.30 -4.25
N LEU A 112 -11.06 -19.66 -3.14
CA LEU A 112 -9.68 -19.27 -2.92
C LEU A 112 -8.82 -20.50 -2.56
N SER A 113 -7.81 -20.78 -3.39
CA SER A 113 -6.80 -21.79 -3.11
C SER A 113 -5.61 -21.18 -2.38
N LEU A 114 -5.40 -21.54 -1.16
CA LEU A 114 -4.22 -21.14 -0.37
C LEU A 114 -3.04 -22.10 -0.59
N GLY A 115 -2.55 -22.18 -1.84
CA GLY A 115 -1.35 -22.97 -2.17
C GLY A 115 -1.57 -24.47 -2.38
N HIS A 116 -0.63 -25.11 -3.02
CA HIS A 116 -0.72 -26.49 -3.54
C HIS A 116 -0.90 -27.62 -2.49
N SER A 117 -0.77 -27.34 -1.21
CA SER A 117 -0.85 -28.36 -0.13
C SER A 117 -2.20 -28.43 0.57
N TRP A 118 -3.09 -27.45 0.39
CA TRP A 118 -4.39 -27.37 1.03
C TRP A 118 -5.55 -27.33 0.03
N SER A 119 -5.24 -27.58 -1.24
CA SER A 119 -6.06 -27.19 -2.40
C SER A 119 -7.34 -27.99 -2.62
N GLU A 120 -7.59 -29.07 -1.92
CA GLU A 120 -8.75 -29.91 -2.28
C GLU A 120 -10.00 -29.72 -1.43
N ARG A 121 -9.94 -28.95 -0.33
CA ARG A 121 -11.08 -28.88 0.60
C ARG A 121 -11.43 -27.49 1.18
N LEU A 122 -10.78 -26.43 0.81
CA LEU A 122 -11.09 -25.10 1.37
C LEU A 122 -11.67 -24.19 0.28
N GLN A 123 -12.97 -23.97 0.32
CA GLN A 123 -13.69 -23.32 -0.77
C GLN A 123 -14.58 -22.15 -0.32
N GLY A 124 -14.28 -21.50 0.81
CA GLY A 124 -14.96 -20.27 1.24
C GLY A 124 -14.12 -19.47 2.22
N ILE A 125 -14.04 -18.18 2.02
CA ILE A 125 -13.43 -17.23 2.95
C ILE A 125 -14.49 -16.25 3.40
N PHE A 126 -14.64 -16.08 4.71
CA PHE A 126 -15.42 -15.00 5.31
C PHE A 126 -14.46 -13.98 5.91
N GLU A 127 -14.56 -12.78 5.46
CA GLU A 127 -13.78 -11.65 5.94
C GLU A 127 -14.62 -10.83 6.92
N PHE A 128 -14.10 -10.63 8.13
CA PHE A 128 -14.74 -9.80 9.15
C PHE A 128 -13.96 -8.51 9.28
N VAL A 129 -14.53 -7.39 8.87
CA VAL A 129 -13.97 -6.06 9.07
C VAL A 129 -14.74 -5.38 10.19
N SER A 130 -14.05 -5.00 11.27
CA SER A 130 -14.68 -4.21 12.34
C SER A 130 -14.43 -2.72 12.09
N ASN A 131 -15.50 -1.93 12.07
CA ASN A 131 -15.40 -0.49 12.14
C ASN A 131 -15.20 -0.08 13.62
N GLN A 132 -14.11 0.61 13.91
CA GLN A 132 -13.95 1.40 15.14
C GLN A 132 -14.41 2.83 14.89
#